data_0cd2e396136f50e81232d8ffbb90d5d3
#
_entry.id   0cd2e396136f50e81232d8ffbb90d5d3
#
_cell.length_a   1.000
_cell.length_b   1.000
_cell.length_c   1.000
_cell.angle_alpha   90.00
_cell.angle_beta   90.00
_cell.angle_gamma   90.00
#
_symmetry.space_group_name_H-M   'P 1'
#
loop_
_entity.id
_entity.type
_entity.pdbx_description
1 polymer ?
#
loop_
_entity_poly.entity_id
_entity_poly.type
_entity_poly.pdbx_seq_one_letter_code
_entity_poly.pdbx_strand_id
1 'polypeptide(L)'
;NDWIASLKNYSAYSDMSSYKETDGSIASYLQEWEKLKTANLKNLLLDDAVAVISEKDEGFEKTTILNDGVPGFETDYHHGWYLNSSKNFRISFSTAQLKGAKTVKLRFLNNEAHGIIPPQKVLFIGNGKTIKTLSVGNNSQKTVQISTDISFGQYESIEISFENKGGAKSIIALDEVQVLN
;
A
#
# COMPACT_ATOMS: atom_id res chain seq x y z
N ASN A 1 -9.87 9.46 10.72
CA ASN A 1 -10.09 9.57 12.17
C ASN A 1 -11.15 8.59 12.67
N ASP A 2 -12.24 8.38 11.93
CA ASP A 2 -13.32 7.48 12.33
C ASP A 2 -12.92 6.00 12.28
N TRP A 3 -11.91 5.67 11.50
CA TRP A 3 -11.44 4.31 11.34
C TRP A 3 -10.60 3.80 12.53
N ILE A 4 -9.78 4.67 13.12
CA ILE A 4 -9.06 4.35 14.38
C ILE A 4 -10.06 4.20 15.53
N ALA A 5 -11.12 5.01 15.53
CA ALA A 5 -12.22 4.83 16.47
C ALA A 5 -12.97 3.52 16.21
N SER A 6 -13.17 3.11 14.93
CA SER A 6 -13.80 1.84 14.61
C SER A 6 -12.91 0.65 14.93
N LEU A 7 -11.58 0.76 14.87
CA LEU A 7 -10.67 -0.28 15.35
C LEU A 7 -10.68 -0.44 16.87
N LYS A 8 -10.68 0.69 17.58
CA LYS A 8 -10.91 0.67 19.04
C LYS A 8 -12.30 0.13 19.37
N ASN A 9 -13.29 0.42 18.52
CA ASN A 9 -14.62 -0.12 18.64
C ASN A 9 -14.72 -1.56 18.13
N TYR A 10 -13.91 -2.00 17.18
CA TYR A 10 -13.88 -3.39 16.73
C TYR A 10 -13.30 -4.32 17.80
N SER A 11 -12.31 -3.86 18.55
CA SER A 11 -11.88 -4.56 19.77
C SER A 11 -12.93 -4.47 20.90
N ALA A 12 -13.86 -3.50 20.86
CA ALA A 12 -14.94 -3.36 21.82
C ALA A 12 -16.27 -3.93 21.32
N TYR A 13 -16.42 -4.09 19.99
CA TYR A 13 -17.66 -4.56 19.33
C TYR A 13 -17.73 -6.08 19.17
N SER A 14 -16.61 -6.72 19.14
CA SER A 14 -16.70 -8.13 19.43
C SER A 14 -17.12 -8.18 20.89
N ASP A 15 -18.30 -8.65 21.15
CA ASP A 15 -18.56 -9.35 22.38
C ASP A 15 -17.60 -10.53 22.44
N MET A 16 -16.33 -10.16 22.53
CA MET A 16 -15.16 -11.03 22.62
C MET A 16 -15.16 -11.72 23.98
N SER A 17 -16.19 -11.47 24.80
CA SER A 17 -16.40 -12.25 26.01
C SER A 17 -16.58 -13.75 25.71
N SER A 18 -16.97 -14.09 24.48
CA SER A 18 -17.01 -15.47 23.98
C SER A 18 -15.74 -15.92 23.24
N TYR A 19 -14.89 -14.99 22.82
CA TYR A 19 -13.62 -15.27 22.14
C TYR A 19 -12.51 -15.27 23.17
N LYS A 20 -12.31 -16.38 23.80
CA LYS A 20 -11.09 -16.58 24.58
C LYS A 20 -9.94 -16.62 23.58
N GLU A 21 -9.21 -15.53 23.47
CA GLU A 21 -7.90 -15.52 22.85
C GLU A 21 -7.02 -16.49 23.63
N THR A 22 -6.80 -17.67 23.08
CA THR A 22 -6.06 -18.72 23.78
C THR A 22 -4.55 -18.62 23.58
N ASP A 23 -4.09 -17.81 22.61
CA ASP A 23 -2.69 -17.77 22.19
C ASP A 23 -2.05 -16.39 22.07
N GLY A 24 -2.77 -15.31 22.39
CA GLY A 24 -2.26 -13.94 22.25
C GLY A 24 -2.07 -13.45 20.82
N SER A 25 -2.58 -14.17 19.80
CA SER A 25 -2.36 -13.88 18.38
C SER A 25 -2.93 -12.54 17.94
N ILE A 26 -4.11 -12.17 18.46
CA ILE A 26 -4.76 -10.89 18.16
C ILE A 26 -3.96 -9.73 18.74
N ALA A 27 -3.50 -9.85 19.99
CA ALA A 27 -2.71 -8.83 20.64
C ALA A 27 -1.37 -8.63 19.91
N SER A 28 -0.71 -9.70 19.50
CA SER A 28 0.51 -9.66 18.70
C SER A 28 0.27 -9.00 17.35
N TYR A 29 -0.82 -9.33 16.67
CA TYR A 29 -1.21 -8.74 15.40
C TYR A 29 -1.43 -7.22 15.52
N LEU A 30 -2.18 -6.78 16.53
CA LEU A 30 -2.41 -5.35 16.79
C LEU A 30 -1.12 -4.59 17.11
N GLN A 31 -0.19 -5.20 17.83
CA GLN A 31 1.12 -4.61 18.08
C GLN A 31 1.94 -4.42 16.79
N GLU A 32 1.96 -5.41 15.91
CA GLU A 32 2.65 -5.29 14.62
C GLU A 32 1.99 -4.23 13.74
N TRP A 33 0.66 -4.16 13.73
CA TRP A 33 -0.08 -3.14 12.99
C TRP A 33 0.22 -1.72 13.51
N GLU A 34 0.28 -1.49 14.82
CA GLU A 34 0.65 -0.21 15.42
C GLU A 34 2.11 0.18 15.10
N LYS A 35 3.02 -0.78 15.00
CA LYS A 35 4.40 -0.51 14.54
C LYS A 35 4.42 -0.04 13.09
N LEU A 36 3.67 -0.70 12.22
CA LEU A 36 3.55 -0.29 10.81
C LEU A 36 2.97 1.12 10.70
N LYS A 37 1.90 1.41 11.42
CA LYS A 37 1.28 2.73 11.47
C LYS A 37 2.26 3.81 11.93
N THR A 38 3.03 3.54 13.00
CA THR A 38 4.07 4.46 13.49
C THR A 38 5.16 4.67 12.43
N ALA A 39 5.54 3.63 11.69
CA ALA A 39 6.50 3.74 10.60
C ALA A 39 5.94 4.56 9.43
N ASN A 40 4.65 4.41 9.10
CA ASN A 40 3.99 5.16 8.04
C ASN A 40 3.93 6.67 8.32
N LEU A 41 3.90 7.10 9.58
CA LEU A 41 3.96 8.52 9.95
C LEU A 41 5.28 9.21 9.56
N LYS A 42 6.31 8.45 9.19
CA LYS A 42 7.58 8.97 8.65
C LYS A 42 7.54 9.20 7.13
N ASN A 43 6.43 8.88 6.49
CA ASN A 43 6.25 9.05 5.06
C ASN A 43 6.27 10.53 4.69
N LEU A 44 7.17 10.91 3.78
CA LEU A 44 7.28 12.28 3.28
C LEU A 44 6.16 12.65 2.29
N LEU A 45 5.40 11.67 1.83
CA LEU A 45 4.18 11.87 1.02
C LEU A 45 2.90 11.94 1.88
N LEU A 46 3.00 11.87 3.20
CA LEU A 46 1.83 11.92 4.06
C LEU A 46 1.03 13.21 3.78
N ASP A 47 -0.27 13.04 3.53
CA ASP A 47 -1.21 14.13 3.16
C ASP A 47 -0.88 14.89 1.86
N ASP A 48 0.11 14.45 1.10
CA ASP A 48 0.40 15.00 -0.22
C ASP A 48 -0.47 14.35 -1.31
N ALA A 49 -0.44 14.87 -2.54
CA ALA A 49 -1.27 14.37 -3.62
C ALA A 49 -0.62 13.14 -4.31
N VAL A 50 -1.12 11.95 -4.03
CA VAL A 50 -0.87 10.75 -4.85
C VAL A 50 -2.06 10.52 -5.77
N ALA A 51 -1.84 10.63 -7.08
CA ALA A 51 -2.86 10.47 -8.09
C ALA A 51 -2.82 9.07 -8.71
N VAL A 52 -3.98 8.41 -8.81
CA VAL A 52 -4.15 7.25 -9.70
C VAL A 52 -4.45 7.78 -11.09
N ILE A 53 -3.57 7.48 -12.04
CA ILE A 53 -3.63 7.97 -13.44
C ILE A 53 -4.11 6.91 -14.44
N SER A 54 -4.42 5.72 -13.96
CA SER A 54 -5.10 4.64 -14.69
C SER A 54 -6.59 4.62 -14.37
N GLU A 55 -7.33 3.67 -14.95
CA GLU A 55 -8.71 3.40 -14.56
C GLU A 55 -8.78 3.06 -13.06
N LYS A 56 -9.84 3.52 -12.42
CA LYS A 56 -10.14 3.26 -11.01
C LYS A 56 -11.31 2.31 -10.91
N ASP A 57 -11.26 1.41 -9.94
CA ASP A 57 -12.40 0.55 -9.64
C ASP A 57 -13.47 1.34 -8.91
N GLU A 58 -14.72 0.95 -9.06
CA GLU A 58 -15.85 1.53 -8.35
C GLU A 58 -15.62 1.48 -6.83
N GLY A 59 -15.86 2.58 -6.16
CA GLY A 59 -15.60 2.72 -4.72
C GLY A 59 -14.17 3.12 -4.36
N PHE A 60 -13.25 3.19 -5.35
CA PHE A 60 -11.84 3.60 -5.17
C PHE A 60 -11.49 4.90 -5.90
N GLU A 61 -12.42 5.84 -5.95
CA GLU A 61 -12.19 7.15 -6.56
C GLU A 61 -11.25 8.02 -5.73
N LYS A 62 -11.29 7.86 -4.39
CA LYS A 62 -10.42 8.56 -3.45
C LYS A 62 -9.09 7.85 -3.30
N THR A 63 -8.01 8.55 -3.61
CA THR A 63 -6.65 8.00 -3.59
C THR A 63 -5.90 8.28 -2.28
N THR A 64 -6.54 8.95 -1.31
CA THR A 64 -5.93 9.30 -0.01
C THR A 64 -5.49 8.07 0.81
N ILE A 65 -6.09 6.92 0.57
CA ILE A 65 -5.66 5.63 1.19
C ILE A 65 -4.18 5.33 0.89
N LEU A 66 -3.66 5.80 -0.25
CA LEU A 66 -2.29 5.49 -0.67
C LEU A 66 -1.20 6.20 0.16
N ASN A 67 -1.58 7.18 0.97
CA ASN A 67 -0.63 7.95 1.78
C ASN A 67 -1.28 8.62 3.00
N ASP A 68 -2.27 7.97 3.60
CA ASP A 68 -2.94 8.46 4.82
C ASP A 68 -2.26 7.98 6.13
N GLY A 69 -1.20 7.19 6.02
CA GLY A 69 -0.48 6.64 7.15
C GLY A 69 -1.15 5.42 7.78
N VAL A 70 -2.24 4.92 7.20
CA VAL A 70 -2.99 3.79 7.74
C VAL A 70 -2.62 2.50 7.00
N PRO A 71 -1.92 1.55 7.65
CA PRO A 71 -1.60 0.29 7.01
C PRO A 71 -2.83 -0.58 6.83
N GLY A 72 -2.89 -1.31 5.73
CA GLY A 72 -3.94 -2.29 5.46
C GLY A 72 -3.85 -3.50 6.38
N PHE A 73 -5.00 -4.11 6.71
CA PHE A 73 -5.07 -5.36 7.45
C PHE A 73 -4.75 -6.56 6.57
N GLU A 74 -3.91 -7.46 7.05
CA GLU A 74 -3.59 -8.71 6.34
C GLU A 74 -4.77 -9.66 6.20
N THR A 75 -5.71 -9.58 7.14
CA THR A 75 -6.87 -10.48 7.22
C THR A 75 -8.14 -9.92 6.62
N ASP A 76 -8.14 -8.64 6.26
CA ASP A 76 -9.32 -7.98 5.72
C ASP A 76 -8.92 -6.96 4.62
N TYR A 77 -9.12 -7.37 3.37
CA TYR A 77 -8.80 -6.53 2.22
C TYR A 77 -9.74 -5.34 2.02
N HIS A 78 -10.84 -5.25 2.78
CA HIS A 78 -11.74 -4.10 2.76
C HIS A 78 -11.23 -2.91 3.60
N HIS A 79 -10.17 -3.10 4.39
CA HIS A 79 -9.68 -2.08 5.32
C HIS A 79 -8.22 -1.70 5.04
N GLY A 80 -8.02 -0.42 4.68
CA GLY A 80 -6.70 0.18 4.51
C GLY A 80 -5.98 -0.21 3.22
N TRP A 81 -6.64 -0.87 2.27
CA TRP A 81 -6.08 -1.24 0.98
C TRP A 81 -6.76 -0.48 -0.15
N TYR A 82 -5.96 0.10 -1.02
CA TYR A 82 -6.41 0.58 -2.33
C TYR A 82 -6.42 -0.59 -3.30
N LEU A 83 -7.58 -0.92 -3.85
CA LEU A 83 -7.73 -2.01 -4.80
C LEU A 83 -7.81 -1.49 -6.23
N ASN A 84 -7.11 -2.13 -7.16
CA ASN A 84 -7.18 -1.80 -8.58
C ASN A 84 -7.07 -3.05 -9.45
N SER A 85 -8.07 -3.27 -10.30
CA SER A 85 -8.16 -4.40 -11.23
C SER A 85 -7.70 -4.06 -12.66
N SER A 86 -7.31 -2.82 -12.94
CA SER A 86 -6.88 -2.42 -14.27
C SER A 86 -5.58 -3.12 -14.68
N LYS A 87 -5.46 -3.43 -15.96
CA LYS A 87 -4.23 -4.04 -16.51
C LYS A 87 -3.00 -3.15 -16.38
N ASN A 88 -3.21 -1.86 -16.31
CA ASN A 88 -2.18 -0.83 -16.32
C ASN A 88 -2.34 0.07 -15.10
N PHE A 89 -2.43 -0.51 -13.91
CA PHE A 89 -2.49 0.28 -12.69
C PHE A 89 -1.27 1.18 -12.61
N ARG A 90 -1.51 2.48 -12.49
CA ARG A 90 -0.46 3.51 -12.41
C ARG A 90 -0.85 4.59 -11.43
N ILE A 91 0.16 5.04 -10.69
CA ILE A 91 0.06 6.17 -9.78
C ILE A 91 1.14 7.20 -10.12
N SER A 92 0.93 8.44 -9.72
CA SER A 92 1.90 9.52 -9.86
C SER A 92 1.87 10.46 -8.68
N PHE A 93 3.02 11.03 -8.33
CA PHE A 93 3.16 12.07 -7.31
C PHE A 93 4.27 13.05 -7.65
N SER A 94 4.15 14.28 -7.15
CA SER A 94 5.17 15.32 -7.30
C SER A 94 6.39 15.03 -6.44
N THR A 95 7.57 15.44 -6.90
CA THR A 95 8.81 15.35 -6.12
C THR A 95 9.20 16.67 -5.46
N ALA A 96 8.41 17.73 -5.59
CA ALA A 96 8.74 19.06 -5.14
C ALA A 96 9.13 19.14 -3.65
N GLN A 97 8.45 18.36 -2.80
CA GLN A 97 8.68 18.27 -1.36
C GLN A 97 9.68 17.16 -0.95
N LEU A 98 10.17 16.38 -1.93
CA LEU A 98 10.97 15.18 -1.69
C LEU A 98 12.48 15.42 -1.88
N LYS A 99 12.93 16.67 -1.81
CA LYS A 99 14.36 17.00 -1.90
C LYS A 99 15.10 16.37 -0.72
N GLY A 100 16.03 15.47 -1.02
CA GLY A 100 16.80 14.74 -0.01
C GLY A 100 16.22 13.36 0.35
N ALA A 101 14.98 13.07 -0.04
CA ALA A 101 14.44 11.72 0.06
C ALA A 101 15.23 10.74 -0.83
N LYS A 102 15.30 9.49 -0.40
CA LYS A 102 16.11 8.46 -1.07
C LYS A 102 15.32 7.21 -1.40
N THR A 103 14.45 6.77 -0.51
CA THR A 103 13.86 5.44 -0.60
C THR A 103 12.37 5.53 -0.84
N VAL A 104 11.87 4.77 -1.80
CA VAL A 104 10.44 4.48 -1.95
C VAL A 104 10.15 3.06 -1.46
N LYS A 105 9.07 2.89 -0.69
CA LYS A 105 8.56 1.60 -0.22
C LYS A 105 7.12 1.42 -0.64
N LEU A 106 6.79 0.21 -1.04
CA LEU A 106 5.44 -0.21 -1.42
C LEU A 106 5.13 -1.53 -0.72
N ARG A 107 3.90 -1.67 -0.24
CA ARG A 107 3.43 -2.88 0.42
C ARG A 107 2.15 -3.38 -0.24
N PHE A 108 2.13 -4.65 -0.61
CA PHE A 108 1.03 -5.31 -1.32
C PHE A 108 0.42 -6.41 -0.47
N LEU A 109 -0.89 -6.57 -0.58
CA LEU A 109 -1.58 -7.75 -0.05
C LEU A 109 -1.46 -8.93 -1.04
N ASN A 110 -1.26 -10.12 -0.50
CA ASN A 110 -1.33 -11.37 -1.23
C ASN A 110 -2.48 -12.22 -0.66
N ASN A 111 -3.58 -12.28 -1.40
CA ASN A 111 -4.77 -13.05 -1.06
C ASN A 111 -5.34 -13.70 -2.33
N GLU A 112 -4.65 -14.73 -2.80
CA GLU A 112 -4.98 -15.43 -4.05
C GLU A 112 -6.39 -15.99 -4.07
N ALA A 113 -6.94 -16.38 -2.90
CA ALA A 113 -8.31 -16.89 -2.79
C ALA A 113 -9.37 -15.85 -3.23
N HIS A 114 -9.04 -14.55 -3.13
CA HIS A 114 -9.88 -13.45 -3.57
C HIS A 114 -9.37 -12.78 -4.85
N GLY A 115 -8.42 -13.40 -5.56
CA GLY A 115 -7.83 -12.85 -6.77
C GLY A 115 -6.91 -11.64 -6.54
N ILE A 116 -6.52 -11.39 -5.29
CA ILE A 116 -5.60 -10.30 -4.93
C ILE A 116 -4.18 -10.84 -5.00
N ILE A 117 -3.42 -10.33 -5.96
CA ILE A 117 -2.08 -10.85 -6.28
C ILE A 117 -1.13 -9.66 -6.42
N PRO A 118 0.02 -9.66 -5.73
CA PRO A 118 1.06 -8.65 -5.92
C PRO A 118 1.47 -8.54 -7.40
N PRO A 119 1.87 -7.35 -7.88
CA PRO A 119 2.30 -7.19 -9.26
C PRO A 119 3.52 -8.06 -9.57
N GLN A 120 3.70 -8.44 -10.83
CA GLN A 120 4.89 -9.16 -11.28
C GLN A 120 6.12 -8.26 -11.30
N LYS A 121 5.92 -7.02 -11.74
CA LYS A 121 6.96 -5.99 -11.80
C LYS A 121 6.39 -4.65 -11.39
N VAL A 122 7.28 -3.82 -10.87
CA VAL A 122 7.03 -2.40 -10.58
C VAL A 122 8.06 -1.56 -11.31
N LEU A 123 7.58 -0.65 -12.15
CA LEU A 123 8.40 0.25 -12.93
C LEU A 123 8.26 1.66 -12.35
N PHE A 124 9.39 2.28 -12.07
CA PHE A 124 9.47 3.69 -11.69
C PHE A 124 9.87 4.51 -12.91
N ILE A 125 9.11 5.56 -13.19
CA ILE A 125 9.22 6.36 -14.41
C ILE A 125 9.41 7.81 -13.99
N GLY A 126 10.48 8.42 -14.47
CA GLY A 126 10.78 9.84 -14.29
C GLY A 126 11.00 10.52 -15.64
N ASN A 127 10.36 11.68 -15.85
CA ASN A 127 10.43 12.42 -17.13
C ASN A 127 10.08 11.52 -18.37
N GLY A 128 9.10 10.65 -18.21
CA GLY A 128 8.62 9.73 -19.28
C GLY A 128 9.56 8.56 -19.59
N LYS A 129 10.60 8.33 -18.80
CA LYS A 129 11.55 7.21 -18.98
C LYS A 129 11.56 6.30 -17.75
N THR A 130 11.62 5.00 -17.98
CA THR A 130 11.83 4.04 -16.89
C THR A 130 13.22 4.23 -16.29
N ILE A 131 13.25 4.58 -15.02
CA ILE A 131 14.50 4.84 -14.25
C ILE A 131 14.86 3.64 -13.36
N LYS A 132 13.88 2.82 -13.00
CA LYS A 132 14.07 1.62 -12.19
C LYS A 132 12.98 0.60 -12.47
N THR A 133 13.34 -0.67 -12.41
CA THR A 133 12.39 -1.79 -12.47
C THR A 133 12.70 -2.76 -11.35
N LEU A 134 11.68 -3.15 -10.60
CA LEU A 134 11.77 -4.19 -9.58
C LEU A 134 10.90 -5.37 -10.00
N SER A 135 11.44 -6.59 -9.89
CA SER A 135 10.65 -7.81 -9.97
C SER A 135 10.12 -8.15 -8.59
N VAL A 136 8.83 -8.38 -8.49
CA VAL A 136 8.19 -8.85 -7.27
C VAL A 136 8.16 -10.37 -7.33
N GLY A 137 8.97 -11.00 -6.49
CA GLY A 137 9.07 -12.47 -6.48
C GLY A 137 7.79 -13.14 -6.02
N ASN A 138 7.68 -14.44 -6.31
CA ASN A 138 6.64 -15.27 -5.71
C ASN A 138 6.90 -15.38 -4.21
N ASN A 139 5.92 -14.97 -3.43
CA ASN A 139 6.00 -15.00 -1.98
C ASN A 139 4.73 -15.64 -1.42
N SER A 140 4.88 -16.54 -0.47
CA SER A 140 3.76 -17.16 0.25
C SER A 140 3.28 -16.32 1.44
N GLN A 141 3.93 -15.20 1.71
CA GLN A 141 3.53 -14.29 2.78
C GLN A 141 2.23 -13.58 2.43
N LYS A 142 1.44 -13.26 3.44
CA LYS A 142 0.18 -12.51 3.29
C LYS A 142 0.41 -11.08 2.78
N THR A 143 1.55 -10.49 3.09
CA THR A 143 1.96 -9.18 2.59
C THR A 143 3.35 -9.25 1.98
N VAL A 144 3.54 -8.50 0.90
CA VAL A 144 4.81 -8.37 0.20
C VAL A 144 5.24 -6.92 0.22
N GLN A 145 6.42 -6.63 0.77
CA GLN A 145 6.99 -5.29 0.77
C GLN A 145 8.19 -5.24 -0.16
N ILE A 146 8.25 -4.21 -0.97
CA ILE A 146 9.41 -3.88 -1.80
C ILE A 146 9.91 -2.48 -1.48
N SER A 147 11.20 -2.24 -1.70
CA SER A 147 11.79 -0.91 -1.58
C SER A 147 12.91 -0.72 -2.58
N THR A 148 13.15 0.54 -2.96
CA THR A 148 14.29 0.91 -3.81
C THR A 148 14.66 2.36 -3.59
N ASP A 149 15.92 2.69 -3.89
CA ASP A 149 16.39 4.07 -3.84
C ASP A 149 16.18 4.75 -5.19
N ILE A 150 15.73 6.00 -5.11
CA ILE A 150 15.50 6.91 -6.25
C ILE A 150 16.05 8.29 -5.92
N SER A 151 16.74 8.90 -6.88
CA SER A 151 17.21 10.29 -6.77
C SER A 151 16.09 11.27 -7.15
N PHE A 152 15.13 11.49 -6.24
CA PHE A 152 13.92 12.27 -6.48
C PHE A 152 14.17 13.68 -7.02
N GLY A 153 15.22 14.34 -6.56
CA GLY A 153 15.54 15.72 -6.97
C GLY A 153 15.89 15.92 -8.45
N GLN A 154 15.99 14.83 -9.23
CA GLN A 154 16.22 14.86 -10.68
C GLN A 154 14.94 14.92 -11.52
N TYR A 155 13.77 14.77 -10.87
CA TYR A 155 12.49 14.65 -11.55
C TYR A 155 11.48 15.63 -10.96
N GLU A 156 10.53 16.09 -11.75
CA GLU A 156 9.39 16.90 -11.29
C GLU A 156 8.29 16.03 -10.68
N SER A 157 8.16 14.82 -11.20
CA SER A 157 7.23 13.80 -10.72
C SER A 157 7.78 12.41 -10.94
N ILE A 158 7.31 11.47 -10.15
CA ILE A 158 7.53 10.04 -10.35
C ILE A 158 6.18 9.40 -10.68
N GLU A 159 6.17 8.59 -11.73
CA GLU A 159 5.09 7.66 -12.04
C GLU A 159 5.54 6.25 -11.62
N ILE A 160 4.64 5.49 -11.01
CA ILE A 160 4.85 4.07 -10.70
C ILE A 160 3.83 3.27 -11.48
N SER A 161 4.29 2.32 -12.29
CA SER A 161 3.47 1.41 -13.08
C SER A 161 3.60 0.00 -12.54
N PHE A 162 2.46 -0.68 -12.39
CA PHE A 162 2.38 -2.02 -11.82
C PHE A 162 1.96 -3.00 -12.90
N GLU A 163 2.83 -3.97 -13.22
CA GLU A 163 2.51 -5.04 -14.16
C GLU A 163 1.83 -6.21 -13.45
N ASN A 164 0.58 -6.47 -13.82
CA ASN A 164 -0.20 -7.58 -13.27
C ASN A 164 0.34 -8.95 -13.68
N LYS A 165 0.43 -9.86 -12.72
CA LYS A 165 0.85 -11.25 -12.94
C LYS A 165 -0.23 -12.12 -13.57
N GLY A 166 -1.48 -11.90 -13.23
CA GLY A 166 -2.60 -12.79 -13.50
C GLY A 166 -3.49 -12.40 -14.69
N GLY A 167 -3.07 -11.44 -15.53
CA GLY A 167 -3.92 -10.95 -16.62
C GLY A 167 -5.15 -10.18 -16.13
N ALA A 168 -6.24 -10.19 -16.91
CA ALA A 168 -7.40 -9.31 -16.75
C ALA A 168 -8.27 -9.54 -15.48
N LYS A 169 -7.93 -10.49 -14.63
CA LYS A 169 -8.75 -10.84 -13.44
C LYS A 169 -8.00 -10.68 -12.11
N SER A 170 -6.74 -10.26 -12.11
CA SER A 170 -6.01 -10.04 -10.86
C SER A 170 -6.19 -8.62 -10.37
N ILE A 171 -6.36 -8.48 -9.06
CA ILE A 171 -6.48 -7.23 -8.34
C ILE A 171 -5.15 -6.96 -7.65
N ILE A 172 -4.61 -5.77 -7.79
CA ILE A 172 -3.51 -5.29 -6.97
C ILE A 172 -4.10 -4.55 -5.79
N ALA A 173 -3.70 -4.94 -4.57
CA ALA A 173 -4.01 -4.22 -3.34
C ALA A 173 -2.72 -3.57 -2.81
N LEU A 174 -2.71 -2.26 -2.74
CA LEU A 174 -1.62 -1.42 -2.25
C LEU A 174 -2.13 -0.59 -1.07
N ASP A 175 -1.44 -0.57 0.06
CA ASP A 175 -1.87 0.27 1.19
C ASP A 175 -1.19 1.65 1.19
N GLU A 176 0.13 1.68 1.14
CA GLU A 176 0.89 2.91 1.27
C GLU A 176 1.97 3.04 0.20
N VAL A 177 2.07 4.24 -0.35
CA VAL A 177 3.23 4.71 -1.10
C VAL A 177 4.09 5.52 -0.13
N GLN A 178 5.17 4.94 0.35
CA GLN A 178 6.06 5.61 1.30
C GLN A 178 7.30 6.14 0.60
N VAL A 179 7.63 7.39 0.89
CA VAL A 179 8.92 8.00 0.52
C VAL A 179 9.64 8.41 1.80
N LEU A 180 10.89 7.99 1.94
CA LEU A 180 11.69 8.13 3.15
C LEU A 180 13.05 8.76 2.84
N ASN A 181 13.66 9.35 3.87
CA ASN A 181 15.04 9.87 3.82
C ASN A 181 16.09 8.76 3.79
#